data_029a60ca4fc575699608e1f175328650
#
_entry.id   029a60ca4fc575699608e1f175328650
#
_cell.length_a   1.000
_cell.length_b   1.000
_cell.length_c   1.000
_cell.angle_alpha   90.00
_cell.angle_beta   90.00
_cell.angle_gamma   90.00
#
_symmetry.space_group_name_H-M   'P 1'
#
loop_
_entity.id
_entity.type
_entity.pdbx_description
1 polymer ?
#
loop_
_entity_poly.entity_id
_entity_poly.type
_entity_poly.pdbx_seq_one_letter_code
_entity_poly.pdbx_strand_id
1 'polypeptide(L)'
;MNYSSRFWLYAPITLFLAVAVAVMMHWKIAADAFEKRLAALKGQEAVPGITLDWATVSVGGFPFRLDADFTQLSVKGAGARGPFAWTSDKFALHTLSYARSKNVYEASGHQHLEWVDGSGDRSADFLPGTFHAGSITDDKGLKRFDVDIVDAGGVGFTAAELQLHLRRDPDGKSVDVMVKGDRVAGHNQVQAYVTLTKARELMPLLAGIAPWPDAVTAWHGHGGEVKLNKGVEPDVAARALSALY
;
A
#
# COMPACT_ATOMS: atom_id res chain seq x y z
N MET A 1 -37.86 -42.26 20.57
CA MET A 1 -38.40 -41.08 19.88
C MET A 1 -38.13 -41.26 18.39
N ASN A 2 -39.21 -41.57 17.60
CA ASN A 2 -39.08 -41.71 16.15
C ASN A 2 -39.13 -40.33 15.53
N TYR A 3 -37.96 -39.77 15.21
CA TYR A 3 -37.89 -38.56 14.42
C TYR A 3 -38.50 -38.87 13.05
N SER A 4 -39.52 -38.11 12.67
CA SER A 4 -40.21 -38.31 11.38
C SER A 4 -39.17 -38.17 10.26
N SER A 5 -39.32 -38.91 9.16
CA SER A 5 -38.49 -38.83 7.95
C SER A 5 -38.36 -37.38 7.42
N ARG A 6 -39.31 -36.52 7.71
CA ARG A 6 -39.30 -35.07 7.37
C ARG A 6 -38.26 -34.27 8.14
N PHE A 7 -37.94 -34.63 9.38
CA PHE A 7 -36.87 -33.97 10.16
C PHE A 7 -35.51 -34.07 9.45
N TRP A 8 -35.15 -35.26 8.98
CA TRP A 8 -33.89 -35.48 8.28
C TRP A 8 -33.82 -34.75 6.92
N LEU A 9 -34.97 -34.45 6.32
CA LEU A 9 -35.03 -33.68 5.09
C LEU A 9 -34.86 -32.15 5.34
N TYR A 10 -35.47 -31.62 6.39
CA TYR A 10 -35.46 -30.18 6.65
C TYR A 10 -34.29 -29.71 7.53
N ALA A 11 -33.75 -30.56 8.40
CA ALA A 11 -32.67 -30.22 9.31
C ALA A 11 -31.43 -29.68 8.57
N PRO A 12 -30.90 -30.32 7.50
CA PRO A 12 -29.75 -29.78 6.77
C PRO A 12 -30.06 -28.45 6.05
N ILE A 13 -31.27 -28.27 5.55
CA ILE A 13 -31.70 -27.03 4.90
C ILE A 13 -31.76 -25.89 5.93
N THR A 14 -32.38 -26.15 7.08
CA THR A 14 -32.47 -25.17 8.17
C THR A 14 -31.11 -24.80 8.70
N LEU A 15 -30.21 -25.78 8.87
CA LEU A 15 -28.82 -25.53 9.27
C LEU A 15 -28.08 -24.68 8.24
N PHE A 16 -28.21 -25.03 6.96
CA PHE A 16 -27.58 -24.22 5.88
C PHE A 16 -28.08 -22.77 5.90
N LEU A 17 -29.38 -22.55 6.03
CA LEU A 17 -29.96 -21.20 6.09
C LEU A 17 -29.47 -20.46 7.35
N ALA A 18 -29.40 -21.12 8.49
CA ALA A 18 -28.88 -20.52 9.71
C ALA A 18 -27.40 -20.10 9.58
N VAL A 19 -26.57 -20.96 8.97
CA VAL A 19 -25.16 -20.62 8.67
C VAL A 19 -25.07 -19.47 7.68
N ALA A 20 -25.87 -19.46 6.61
CA ALA A 20 -25.88 -18.39 5.63
C ALA A 20 -26.25 -17.03 6.26
N VAL A 21 -27.26 -17.00 7.13
CA VAL A 21 -27.64 -15.81 7.89
C VAL A 21 -26.52 -15.38 8.84
N ALA A 22 -25.87 -16.31 9.53
CA ALA A 22 -24.74 -15.99 10.43
C ALA A 22 -23.56 -15.38 9.67
N VAL A 23 -23.22 -15.92 8.49
CA VAL A 23 -22.17 -15.38 7.63
C VAL A 23 -22.53 -13.98 7.13
N MET A 24 -23.76 -13.77 6.72
CA MET A 24 -24.24 -12.45 6.28
C MET A 24 -24.21 -11.43 7.40
N MET A 25 -24.63 -11.78 8.60
CA MET A 25 -24.58 -10.90 9.78
C MET A 25 -23.14 -10.58 10.18
N HIS A 26 -22.28 -11.58 10.20
CA HIS A 26 -20.84 -11.39 10.51
C HIS A 26 -20.21 -10.39 9.53
N TRP A 27 -20.44 -10.61 8.23
CA TRP A 27 -19.91 -9.72 7.20
C TRP A 27 -20.46 -8.29 7.34
N LYS A 28 -21.78 -8.17 7.54
CA LYS A 28 -22.42 -6.86 7.71
C LYS A 28 -21.83 -6.06 8.87
N ILE A 29 -21.62 -6.71 10.02
CA ILE A 29 -21.00 -6.10 11.19
C ILE A 29 -19.57 -5.64 10.87
N ALA A 30 -18.79 -6.48 10.17
CA ALA A 30 -17.42 -6.15 9.76
C ALA A 30 -17.39 -4.99 8.75
N ALA A 31 -18.31 -4.99 7.77
CA ALA A 31 -18.44 -3.93 6.77
C ALA A 31 -18.83 -2.59 7.40
N ASP A 32 -19.83 -2.56 8.28
CA ASP A 32 -20.26 -1.36 8.98
C ASP A 32 -19.16 -0.77 9.88
N ALA A 33 -18.39 -1.64 10.55
CA ALA A 33 -17.24 -1.21 11.34
C ALA A 33 -16.10 -0.66 10.48
N PHE A 34 -15.90 -1.24 9.30
CA PHE A 34 -14.90 -0.78 8.34
C PHE A 34 -15.29 0.57 7.74
N GLU A 35 -16.53 0.72 7.30
CA GLU A 35 -17.07 1.98 6.78
C GLU A 35 -16.96 3.13 7.79
N LYS A 36 -17.31 2.88 9.06
CA LYS A 36 -17.15 3.87 10.15
C LYS A 36 -15.68 4.29 10.34
N ARG A 37 -14.74 3.35 10.24
CA ARG A 37 -13.30 3.67 10.33
C ARG A 37 -12.85 4.52 9.16
N LEU A 38 -13.26 4.18 7.94
CA LEU A 38 -12.97 4.99 6.77
C LEU A 38 -13.54 6.40 6.92
N ALA A 39 -14.81 6.53 7.31
CA ALA A 39 -15.43 7.84 7.53
C ALA A 39 -14.66 8.69 8.56
N ALA A 40 -14.12 8.07 9.61
CA ALA A 40 -13.32 8.76 10.61
C ALA A 40 -11.93 9.19 10.11
N LEU A 41 -11.41 8.56 9.04
CA LEU A 41 -10.10 8.87 8.45
C LEU A 41 -10.18 9.94 7.35
N LYS A 42 -11.37 10.23 6.83
CA LYS A 42 -11.54 11.19 5.75
C LYS A 42 -11.08 12.59 6.16
N GLY A 43 -10.11 13.15 5.42
CA GLY A 43 -9.50 14.44 5.71
C GLY A 43 -8.65 14.47 6.98
N GLN A 44 -8.35 13.31 7.56
CA GLN A 44 -7.55 13.18 8.76
C GLN A 44 -6.21 12.49 8.49
N GLU A 45 -5.33 12.59 9.46
CA GLU A 45 -4.06 11.88 9.45
C GLU A 45 -4.31 10.38 9.71
N ALA A 46 -4.12 9.55 8.67
CA ALA A 46 -4.33 8.10 8.75
C ALA A 46 -3.18 7.39 9.48
N VAL A 47 -1.97 7.86 9.26
CA VAL A 47 -0.75 7.54 10.02
C VAL A 47 0.03 8.85 10.17
N PRO A 48 0.94 8.98 11.15
CA PRO A 48 1.67 10.22 11.39
C PRO A 48 2.32 10.78 10.12
N GLY A 49 1.98 12.01 9.78
CA GLY A 49 2.48 12.70 8.59
C GLY A 49 1.80 12.35 7.27
N ILE A 50 0.75 11.50 7.25
CA ILE A 50 0.01 11.13 6.03
C ILE A 50 -1.49 11.42 6.21
N THR A 51 -2.00 12.35 5.45
CA THR A 51 -3.42 12.69 5.39
C THR A 51 -4.08 12.03 4.18
N LEU A 52 -5.26 11.45 4.39
CA LEU A 52 -6.08 10.86 3.33
C LEU A 52 -7.37 11.63 3.15
N ASP A 53 -7.77 11.85 1.90
CA ASP A 53 -9.08 12.39 1.53
C ASP A 53 -9.60 11.74 0.25
N TRP A 54 -10.91 11.80 0.02
CA TRP A 54 -11.56 11.24 -1.19
C TRP A 54 -12.92 11.87 -1.43
N ALA A 55 -13.43 11.79 -2.64
CA ALA A 55 -14.79 12.26 -2.94
C ALA A 55 -15.83 11.29 -2.41
N THR A 56 -15.78 10.03 -2.81
CA THR A 56 -16.71 8.97 -2.37
C THR A 56 -15.96 7.70 -2.00
N VAL A 57 -16.57 6.90 -1.13
CA VAL A 57 -16.14 5.54 -0.83
C VAL A 57 -17.35 4.62 -0.76
N SER A 58 -17.23 3.41 -1.31
CA SER A 58 -18.21 2.33 -1.14
C SER A 58 -17.54 1.09 -0.59
N VAL A 59 -18.25 0.33 0.24
CA VAL A 59 -17.74 -0.90 0.85
C VAL A 59 -18.56 -2.09 0.33
N GLY A 60 -17.84 -3.09 -0.22
CA GLY A 60 -18.38 -4.32 -0.78
C GLY A 60 -17.58 -5.56 -0.38
N GLY A 61 -17.64 -6.64 -1.21
CA GLY A 61 -16.80 -7.84 -1.06
C GLY A 61 -17.42 -9.01 -0.29
N PHE A 62 -18.77 -8.99 -0.08
CA PHE A 62 -19.45 -10.13 0.55
C PHE A 62 -19.13 -11.47 -0.16
N PRO A 63 -18.97 -12.59 0.58
CA PRO A 63 -19.09 -12.72 2.04
C PRO A 63 -17.74 -12.69 2.79
N PHE A 64 -16.60 -12.77 2.12
CA PHE A 64 -15.29 -13.03 2.76
C PHE A 64 -14.30 -11.88 2.64
N ARG A 65 -14.58 -10.91 1.77
CA ARG A 65 -13.73 -9.73 1.57
C ARG A 65 -14.41 -8.49 2.10
N LEU A 66 -13.59 -7.48 2.34
CA LEU A 66 -13.98 -6.10 2.51
C LEU A 66 -13.24 -5.32 1.43
N ASP A 67 -13.98 -4.85 0.45
CA ASP A 67 -13.48 -4.07 -0.67
C ASP A 67 -13.93 -2.63 -0.45
N ALA A 68 -12.99 -1.69 -0.41
CA ALA A 68 -13.31 -0.27 -0.34
C ALA A 68 -12.89 0.39 -1.66
N ASP A 69 -13.88 0.88 -2.40
CA ASP A 69 -13.68 1.55 -3.69
C ASP A 69 -13.79 3.07 -3.49
N PHE A 70 -12.71 3.78 -3.74
CA PHE A 70 -12.59 5.23 -3.61
C PHE A 70 -12.62 5.91 -4.96
N THR A 71 -13.23 7.09 -5.02
CA THR A 71 -13.09 8.02 -6.14
C THR A 71 -12.34 9.27 -5.69
N GLN A 72 -11.48 9.79 -6.56
CA GLN A 72 -10.66 10.98 -6.31
C GLN A 72 -9.93 10.86 -4.96
N LEU A 73 -9.22 9.74 -4.76
CA LEU A 73 -8.36 9.56 -3.57
C LEU A 73 -7.24 10.59 -3.62
N SER A 74 -7.00 11.26 -2.50
CA SER A 74 -5.87 12.15 -2.27
C SER A 74 -5.07 11.69 -1.07
N VAL A 75 -3.76 11.52 -1.26
CA VAL A 75 -2.79 11.17 -0.22
C VAL A 75 -1.78 12.31 -0.15
N LYS A 76 -1.64 12.95 0.99
CA LYS A 76 -0.68 14.03 1.21
C LYS A 76 0.23 13.70 2.38
N GLY A 77 1.49 14.05 2.27
CA GLY A 77 2.44 13.78 3.33
C GLY A 77 3.72 14.57 3.22
N ALA A 78 4.64 14.30 4.14
CA ALA A 78 5.99 14.83 4.13
C ALA A 78 6.97 13.75 3.65
N GLY A 79 7.65 14.04 2.55
CA GLY A 79 8.79 13.26 2.06
C GLY A 79 10.11 13.72 2.68
N ALA A 80 11.21 13.12 2.25
CA ALA A 80 12.56 13.44 2.77
C ALA A 80 12.99 14.90 2.51
N ARG A 81 12.52 15.51 1.43
CA ARG A 81 12.94 16.85 0.98
C ARG A 81 11.83 17.89 0.96
N GLY A 82 10.63 17.51 1.32
CA GLY A 82 9.46 18.39 1.30
C GLY A 82 8.17 17.62 1.20
N PRO A 83 7.06 18.32 1.03
CA PRO A 83 5.76 17.68 0.90
C PRO A 83 5.66 16.85 -0.38
N PHE A 84 4.80 15.84 -0.34
CA PHE A 84 4.34 15.15 -1.53
C PHE A 84 2.81 15.06 -1.52
N ALA A 85 2.23 14.96 -2.70
CA ALA A 85 0.81 14.69 -2.89
C ALA A 85 0.63 13.67 -4.02
N TRP A 86 -0.24 12.70 -3.82
CA TRP A 86 -0.68 11.77 -4.85
C TRP A 86 -2.19 11.76 -4.92
N THR A 87 -2.72 11.87 -6.14
CA THR A 87 -4.15 11.73 -6.39
C THR A 87 -4.40 10.64 -7.42
N SER A 88 -5.51 9.94 -7.24
CA SER A 88 -5.96 8.85 -8.11
C SER A 88 -7.45 9.00 -8.41
N ASP A 89 -7.83 8.89 -9.69
CA ASP A 89 -9.26 8.93 -10.06
C ASP A 89 -10.05 7.83 -9.39
N LYS A 90 -9.49 6.62 -9.38
CA LYS A 90 -10.10 5.43 -8.76
C LYS A 90 -9.04 4.63 -8.02
N PHE A 91 -9.36 4.27 -6.82
CA PHE A 91 -8.51 3.44 -5.98
C PHE A 91 -9.35 2.40 -5.24
N ALA A 92 -8.90 1.17 -5.21
CA ALA A 92 -9.55 0.09 -4.47
C ALA A 92 -8.59 -0.51 -3.43
N LEU A 93 -9.13 -0.79 -2.25
CA LEU A 93 -8.47 -1.54 -1.19
C LEU A 93 -9.23 -2.83 -0.96
N HIS A 94 -8.56 -3.96 -1.11
CA HIS A 94 -9.11 -5.29 -0.87
C HIS A 94 -8.45 -5.92 0.35
N THR A 95 -9.26 -6.33 1.32
CA THR A 95 -8.80 -7.05 2.50
C THR A 95 -9.74 -8.19 2.85
N LEU A 96 -9.26 -9.18 3.60
CA LEU A 96 -10.12 -10.27 4.07
C LEU A 96 -10.86 -9.83 5.34
N SER A 97 -12.14 -10.18 5.44
CA SER A 97 -12.96 -9.84 6.62
C SER A 97 -12.44 -10.49 7.91
N TYR A 98 -11.70 -11.59 7.80
CA TYR A 98 -11.15 -12.39 8.89
C TYR A 98 -9.62 -12.37 9.03
N ALA A 99 -8.87 -11.81 8.05
CA ALA A 99 -7.40 -11.78 8.06
C ALA A 99 -6.90 -10.46 7.43
N ARG A 100 -6.83 -9.41 8.26
CA ARG A 100 -6.51 -8.03 7.82
C ARG A 100 -5.00 -7.75 7.68
N SER A 101 -4.16 -8.75 7.82
CA SER A 101 -2.71 -8.62 7.68
C SER A 101 -2.21 -8.60 6.23
N LYS A 102 -3.10 -8.88 5.27
CA LYS A 102 -2.78 -8.89 3.84
C LYS A 102 -3.79 -7.99 3.12
N ASN A 103 -3.27 -7.00 2.44
CA ASN A 103 -4.08 -6.07 1.66
C ASN A 103 -3.58 -6.04 0.23
N VAL A 104 -4.50 -5.87 -0.70
CA VAL A 104 -4.23 -5.61 -2.11
C VAL A 104 -4.82 -4.25 -2.45
N TYR A 105 -4.11 -3.50 -3.25
CA TYR A 105 -4.48 -2.17 -3.68
C TYR A 105 -4.46 -2.13 -5.20
N GLU A 106 -5.43 -1.45 -5.78
CA GLU A 106 -5.51 -1.21 -7.22
C GLU A 106 -5.78 0.27 -7.46
N ALA A 107 -5.08 0.87 -8.42
CA ALA A 107 -5.36 2.22 -8.86
C ALA A 107 -5.63 2.22 -10.36
N SER A 108 -6.58 3.04 -10.80
CA SER A 108 -6.93 3.17 -12.20
C SER A 108 -7.42 4.60 -12.54
N GLY A 109 -7.47 4.90 -13.83
CA GLY A 109 -7.68 6.27 -14.28
C GLY A 109 -6.41 7.11 -14.12
N HIS A 110 -6.57 8.44 -14.17
CA HIS A 110 -5.44 9.35 -14.06
C HIS A 110 -4.82 9.30 -12.66
N GLN A 111 -3.50 9.31 -12.66
CA GLN A 111 -2.67 9.41 -11.47
C GLN A 111 -1.88 10.71 -11.57
N HIS A 112 -1.93 11.52 -10.53
CA HIS A 112 -1.13 12.74 -10.43
C HIS A 112 -0.28 12.68 -9.17
N LEU A 113 1.04 12.83 -9.31
CA LEU A 113 2.01 12.83 -8.23
C LEU A 113 2.78 14.14 -8.23
N GLU A 114 2.86 14.78 -7.07
CA GLU A 114 3.69 15.95 -6.80
C GLU A 114 4.68 15.60 -5.71
N TRP A 115 5.92 16.07 -5.85
CA TRP A 115 6.97 15.89 -4.83
C TRP A 115 8.05 16.95 -4.94
N VAL A 116 8.89 17.04 -3.94
CA VAL A 116 10.07 17.92 -3.95
C VAL A 116 11.32 17.05 -4.06
N ASP A 117 12.20 17.40 -5.01
CA ASP A 117 13.52 16.80 -5.14
C ASP A 117 14.65 17.86 -4.94
N GLY A 118 15.90 17.47 -5.18
CA GLY A 118 17.05 18.37 -5.06
C GLY A 118 17.06 19.51 -6.07
N SER A 119 16.18 19.50 -7.08
CA SER A 119 16.04 20.50 -8.14
C SER A 119 14.78 21.36 -7.97
N GLY A 120 13.96 21.13 -6.94
CA GLY A 120 12.73 21.85 -6.63
C GLY A 120 11.48 20.98 -6.80
N ASP A 121 10.35 21.66 -7.03
CA ASP A 121 9.04 21.01 -7.20
C ASP A 121 8.97 20.19 -8.48
N ARG A 122 8.42 19.00 -8.38
CA ARG A 122 8.21 18.06 -9.48
C ARG A 122 6.78 17.61 -9.53
N SER A 123 6.31 17.25 -10.71
CA SER A 123 5.03 16.59 -10.90
C SER A 123 5.11 15.55 -12.01
N ALA A 124 4.24 14.57 -11.93
CA ALA A 124 4.02 13.57 -12.97
C ALA A 124 2.53 13.26 -13.08
N ASP A 125 2.02 13.29 -14.31
CA ASP A 125 0.67 12.86 -14.67
C ASP A 125 0.79 11.63 -15.54
N PHE A 126 0.16 10.53 -15.16
CA PHE A 126 0.21 9.30 -15.96
C PHE A 126 -1.07 8.49 -15.86
N LEU A 127 -1.30 7.70 -16.90
CA LEU A 127 -2.38 6.73 -16.98
C LEU A 127 -1.75 5.34 -17.04
N PRO A 128 -1.87 4.52 -16.00
CA PRO A 128 -1.37 3.15 -16.03
C PRO A 128 -2.33 2.23 -16.77
N GLY A 129 -1.80 1.25 -17.51
CA GLY A 129 -2.56 0.09 -17.98
C GLY A 129 -2.99 -0.77 -16.80
N THR A 130 -2.07 -1.06 -15.87
CA THR A 130 -2.36 -1.64 -14.55
C THR A 130 -1.53 -0.97 -13.47
N PHE A 131 -2.13 -0.82 -12.29
CA PHE A 131 -1.44 -0.39 -11.07
C PHE A 131 -1.92 -1.26 -9.92
N HIS A 132 -1.08 -2.20 -9.51
CA HIS A 132 -1.35 -3.08 -8.39
C HIS A 132 -0.32 -2.85 -7.29
N ALA A 133 -0.77 -2.95 -6.05
CA ALA A 133 0.13 -2.98 -4.91
C ALA A 133 -0.36 -4.00 -3.88
N GLY A 134 0.53 -4.45 -3.02
CA GLY A 134 0.20 -5.39 -1.96
C GLY A 134 0.99 -5.10 -0.70
N SER A 135 0.35 -5.27 0.46
CA SER A 135 1.02 -5.18 1.74
C SER A 135 0.79 -6.41 2.60
N ILE A 136 1.81 -6.79 3.36
CA ILE A 136 1.72 -7.78 4.42
C ILE A 136 2.23 -7.14 5.70
N THR A 137 1.42 -7.19 6.75
CA THR A 137 1.77 -6.70 8.09
C THR A 137 1.83 -7.85 9.10
N ASP A 138 2.58 -7.66 10.18
CA ASP A 138 2.58 -8.51 11.36
C ASP A 138 2.50 -7.66 12.64
N ASP A 139 2.77 -8.23 13.80
CA ASP A 139 2.79 -7.55 15.10
C ASP A 139 3.81 -6.40 15.20
N LYS A 140 4.82 -6.39 14.32
CA LYS A 140 5.86 -5.34 14.24
C LYS A 140 5.58 -4.30 13.15
N GLY A 141 4.43 -4.35 12.47
CA GLY A 141 4.06 -3.44 11.39
C GLY A 141 4.28 -4.00 9.98
N LEU A 142 4.63 -3.15 9.02
CA LEU A 142 4.82 -3.54 7.63
C LEU A 142 5.99 -4.53 7.50
N LYS A 143 5.70 -5.70 6.96
CA LYS A 143 6.67 -6.77 6.70
C LYS A 143 7.09 -6.81 5.23
N ARG A 144 6.13 -6.60 4.33
CA ARG A 144 6.34 -6.62 2.89
C ARG A 144 5.42 -5.60 2.22
N PHE A 145 5.96 -4.91 1.23
CA PHE A 145 5.19 -4.05 0.35
C PHE A 145 5.68 -4.22 -1.08
N ASP A 146 4.76 -4.45 -1.99
CA ASP A 146 5.05 -4.64 -3.41
C ASP A 146 4.19 -3.66 -4.20
N VAL A 147 4.75 -3.08 -5.25
CA VAL A 147 4.03 -2.27 -6.25
C VAL A 147 4.43 -2.76 -7.62
N ASP A 148 3.47 -2.86 -8.52
CA ASP A 148 3.64 -3.21 -9.92
C ASP A 148 2.78 -2.28 -10.78
N ILE A 149 3.42 -1.52 -11.66
CA ILE A 149 2.78 -0.58 -12.59
C ILE A 149 3.20 -0.98 -14.00
N VAL A 150 2.23 -1.25 -14.86
CA VAL A 150 2.47 -1.67 -16.25
C VAL A 150 1.84 -0.67 -17.20
N ASP A 151 2.54 -0.40 -18.31
CA ASP A 151 2.11 0.48 -19.40
C ASP A 151 1.68 1.86 -18.91
N ALA A 152 2.50 2.48 -18.06
CA ALA A 152 2.28 3.85 -17.62
C ALA A 152 2.73 4.84 -18.68
N GLY A 153 1.82 5.69 -19.15
CA GLY A 153 2.10 6.74 -20.10
C GLY A 153 1.54 8.09 -19.66
N GLY A 154 2.33 9.16 -19.77
CA GLY A 154 1.87 10.48 -19.39
C GLY A 154 2.95 11.55 -19.44
N VAL A 155 2.65 12.71 -18.86
CA VAL A 155 3.58 13.85 -18.77
C VAL A 155 4.43 13.70 -17.51
N GLY A 156 5.74 13.74 -17.68
CA GLY A 156 6.70 13.62 -16.59
C GLY A 156 7.00 12.19 -16.14
N PHE A 157 6.20 11.19 -16.58
CA PHE A 157 6.44 9.80 -16.26
C PHE A 157 6.01 8.85 -17.38
N THR A 158 6.91 7.96 -17.79
CA THR A 158 6.62 6.87 -18.73
C THR A 158 7.34 5.61 -18.25
N ALA A 159 6.67 4.48 -18.27
CA ALA A 159 7.27 3.18 -17.99
C ALA A 159 6.49 2.06 -18.69
N ALA A 160 7.18 1.10 -19.27
CA ALA A 160 6.51 -0.13 -19.69
C ALA A 160 6.21 -1.01 -18.48
N GLU A 161 7.12 -1.09 -17.55
CA GLU A 161 6.94 -1.78 -16.26
C GLU A 161 7.74 -1.06 -15.19
N LEU A 162 7.16 -0.89 -14.01
CA LEU A 162 7.84 -0.43 -12.81
C LEU A 162 7.45 -1.30 -11.63
N GLN A 163 8.44 -1.89 -10.98
CA GLN A 163 8.28 -2.72 -9.80
C GLN A 163 9.04 -2.12 -8.62
N LEU A 164 8.37 -2.09 -7.47
CA LEU A 164 8.97 -1.78 -6.17
C LEU A 164 8.69 -2.93 -5.22
N HIS A 165 9.72 -3.43 -4.57
CA HIS A 165 9.58 -4.44 -3.52
C HIS A 165 10.30 -3.98 -2.27
N LEU A 166 9.60 -3.98 -1.15
CA LEU A 166 10.15 -3.73 0.17
C LEU A 166 9.94 -4.98 1.03
N ARG A 167 10.99 -5.42 1.68
CA ARG A 167 10.94 -6.56 2.61
C ARG A 167 11.72 -6.25 3.88
N ARG A 168 11.06 -6.31 5.00
CA ARG A 168 11.69 -6.21 6.31
C ARG A 168 12.26 -7.57 6.72
N ASP A 169 13.50 -7.58 7.21
CA ASP A 169 14.09 -8.75 7.86
C ASP A 169 13.28 -9.17 9.10
N PRO A 170 13.11 -10.48 9.37
CA PRO A 170 12.38 -10.97 10.54
C PRO A 170 12.85 -10.39 11.87
N ASP A 171 14.16 -10.16 12.02
CA ASP A 171 14.77 -9.56 13.20
C ASP A 171 14.60 -8.03 13.26
N GLY A 172 14.13 -7.39 12.19
CA GLY A 172 13.99 -5.94 12.06
C GLY A 172 15.32 -5.19 12.00
N LYS A 173 16.43 -5.89 11.68
CA LYS A 173 17.76 -5.27 11.59
C LYS A 173 18.02 -4.59 10.26
N SER A 174 17.33 -5.03 9.22
CA SER A 174 17.44 -4.50 7.86
C SER A 174 16.12 -4.43 7.15
N VAL A 175 16.06 -3.60 6.12
CA VAL A 175 14.99 -3.54 5.14
C VAL A 175 15.61 -3.60 3.77
N ASP A 176 15.21 -4.58 2.99
CA ASP A 176 15.59 -4.71 1.59
C ASP A 176 14.60 -3.97 0.71
N VAL A 177 15.11 -3.19 -0.23
CA VAL A 177 14.32 -2.46 -1.21
C VAL A 177 14.87 -2.79 -2.60
N MET A 178 13.99 -3.25 -3.49
CA MET A 178 14.30 -3.47 -4.90
C MET A 178 13.39 -2.61 -5.74
N VAL A 179 13.99 -1.86 -6.66
CA VAL A 179 13.30 -1.15 -7.74
C VAL A 179 13.77 -1.75 -9.05
N LYS A 180 12.83 -2.11 -9.90
CA LYS A 180 13.09 -2.57 -11.28
C LYS A 180 12.14 -1.84 -12.20
N GLY A 181 12.67 -1.36 -13.33
CA GLY A 181 11.85 -0.70 -14.34
C GLY A 181 12.33 -1.05 -15.74
N ASP A 182 11.39 -1.12 -16.66
CA ASP A 182 11.63 -1.25 -18.09
C ASP A 182 11.10 -0.01 -18.80
N ARG A 183 11.90 0.53 -19.73
CA ARG A 183 11.59 1.77 -20.49
C ARG A 183 11.09 2.92 -19.62
N VAL A 184 11.75 3.15 -18.51
CA VAL A 184 11.41 4.23 -17.57
C VAL A 184 12.08 5.53 -18.00
N ALA A 185 11.30 6.56 -18.29
CA ALA A 185 11.78 7.91 -18.63
C ALA A 185 12.90 7.91 -19.70
N GLY A 186 12.80 7.04 -20.72
CA GLY A 186 13.78 6.91 -21.79
C GLY A 186 14.97 5.98 -21.51
N HIS A 187 15.09 5.41 -20.31
CA HIS A 187 16.07 4.39 -19.99
C HIS A 187 15.50 3.00 -20.29
N ASN A 188 16.26 2.15 -21.00
CA ASN A 188 15.78 0.81 -21.40
C ASN A 188 15.53 -0.09 -20.20
N GLN A 189 16.41 -0.06 -19.19
CA GLN A 189 16.27 -0.85 -17.99
C GLN A 189 16.89 -0.10 -16.80
N VAL A 190 16.15 -0.05 -15.69
CA VAL A 190 16.59 0.48 -14.41
C VAL A 190 16.44 -0.63 -13.37
N GLN A 191 17.49 -0.88 -12.62
CA GLN A 191 17.42 -1.81 -11.49
C GLN A 191 18.31 -1.32 -10.35
N ALA A 192 17.73 -1.27 -9.15
CA ALA A 192 18.48 -1.03 -7.92
C ALA A 192 18.02 -2.02 -6.86
N TYR A 193 18.97 -2.66 -6.18
CA TYR A 193 18.70 -3.47 -5.00
C TYR A 193 19.55 -2.96 -3.87
N VAL A 194 18.92 -2.47 -2.81
CA VAL A 194 19.56 -1.87 -1.67
C VAL A 194 19.10 -2.52 -0.37
N THR A 195 19.98 -2.52 0.63
CA THR A 195 19.64 -2.89 2.00
C THR A 195 19.84 -1.68 2.91
N LEU A 196 18.79 -1.27 3.59
CA LEU A 196 18.82 -0.29 4.67
C LEU A 196 19.29 -1.00 5.93
N THR A 197 20.47 -0.65 6.42
CA THR A 197 21.06 -1.27 7.64
C THR A 197 20.54 -0.58 8.89
N LYS A 198 20.69 -1.20 10.06
CA LYS A 198 20.24 -0.65 11.35
C LYS A 198 18.76 -0.22 11.32
N ALA A 199 17.92 -0.95 10.59
CA ALA A 199 16.54 -0.61 10.32
C ALA A 199 15.62 -0.64 11.55
N ARG A 200 16.13 -0.96 12.75
CA ARG A 200 15.35 -0.88 14.00
C ARG A 200 14.79 0.52 14.25
N GLU A 201 15.53 1.54 13.83
CA GLU A 201 15.12 2.94 13.94
C GLU A 201 13.97 3.30 12.95
N LEU A 202 13.81 2.49 11.89
CA LEU A 202 12.70 2.61 10.94
C LEU A 202 11.44 1.83 11.38
N MET A 203 11.52 1.03 12.46
CA MET A 203 10.37 0.24 12.90
C MET A 203 9.16 1.09 13.30
N PRO A 204 9.29 2.25 13.97
CA PRO A 204 8.16 3.12 14.25
C PRO A 204 7.44 3.60 12.97
N LEU A 205 8.19 3.89 11.89
CA LEU A 205 7.62 4.23 10.59
C LEU A 205 6.86 3.03 10.00
N LEU A 206 7.49 1.85 9.95
CA LEU A 206 6.87 0.65 9.41
C LEU A 206 5.66 0.17 10.21
N ALA A 207 5.60 0.54 11.49
CA ALA A 207 4.44 0.31 12.35
C ALA A 207 3.36 1.41 12.22
N GLY A 208 3.60 2.47 11.44
CA GLY A 208 2.68 3.60 11.29
C GLY A 208 2.58 4.47 12.56
N ILE A 209 3.63 4.55 13.36
CA ILE A 209 3.68 5.27 14.64
C ILE A 209 4.46 6.59 14.53
N ALA A 210 5.44 6.67 13.62
CA ALA A 210 6.26 7.85 13.40
C ALA A 210 6.15 8.35 11.95
N PRO A 211 6.24 9.65 11.71
CA PRO A 211 6.29 10.20 10.36
C PRO A 211 7.65 9.90 9.71
N TRP A 212 7.66 9.91 8.38
CA TRP A 212 8.85 9.63 7.58
C TRP A 212 10.08 10.48 7.95
N PRO A 213 9.98 11.83 8.05
CA PRO A 213 11.17 12.65 8.33
C PRO A 213 11.83 12.33 9.66
N ASP A 214 11.04 12.08 10.70
CA ASP A 214 11.54 11.77 12.04
C ASP A 214 12.24 10.42 12.07
N ALA A 215 11.61 9.40 11.46
CA ALA A 215 12.18 8.06 11.41
C ALA A 215 13.49 8.02 10.62
N VAL A 216 13.57 8.73 9.49
CA VAL A 216 14.79 8.82 8.68
C VAL A 216 15.88 9.59 9.43
N THR A 217 15.56 10.70 10.09
CA THR A 217 16.50 11.46 10.91
C THR A 217 17.07 10.61 12.05
N ALA A 218 16.23 9.89 12.77
CA ALA A 218 16.66 8.96 13.82
C ALA A 218 17.55 7.85 13.27
N TRP A 219 17.17 7.25 12.15
CA TRP A 219 17.93 6.20 11.48
C TRP A 219 19.35 6.66 11.07
N HIS A 220 19.47 7.84 10.46
CA HIS A 220 20.76 8.44 10.14
C HIS A 220 21.58 8.76 11.39
N GLY A 221 20.96 9.36 12.40
CA GLY A 221 21.60 9.69 13.67
C GLY A 221 22.21 8.47 14.39
N HIS A 222 21.64 7.28 14.19
CA HIS A 222 22.17 6.01 14.72
C HIS A 222 23.09 5.28 13.74
N GLY A 223 23.52 5.94 12.66
CA GLY A 223 24.44 5.41 11.66
C GLY A 223 23.81 4.35 10.77
N GLY A 224 22.53 4.53 10.43
CA GLY A 224 21.87 3.79 9.37
C GLY A 224 22.50 4.12 8.02
N GLU A 225 22.67 3.11 7.19
CA GLU A 225 23.33 3.22 5.88
C GLU A 225 22.51 2.52 4.82
N VAL A 226 22.55 3.07 3.61
CA VAL A 226 22.05 2.41 2.40
C VAL A 226 23.19 1.64 1.76
N LYS A 227 23.09 0.32 1.71
CA LYS A 227 24.04 -0.55 1.01
C LYS A 227 23.50 -0.96 -0.33
N LEU A 228 24.18 -0.55 -1.40
CA LEU A 228 23.86 -1.02 -2.74
C LEU A 228 24.38 -2.47 -2.90
N ASN A 229 23.44 -3.41 -3.10
CA ASN A 229 23.76 -4.82 -3.29
C ASN A 229 23.96 -5.16 -4.77
N LYS A 230 23.10 -4.58 -5.65
CA LYS A 230 23.17 -4.74 -7.09
C LYS A 230 22.51 -3.55 -7.78
N GLY A 231 23.14 -3.01 -8.80
CA GLY A 231 22.58 -1.98 -9.68
C GLY A 231 23.05 -2.20 -11.10
N VAL A 232 22.25 -1.85 -12.07
CA VAL A 232 22.58 -1.95 -13.50
C VAL A 232 23.34 -0.71 -13.95
N GLU A 233 23.02 0.44 -13.38
CA GLU A 233 23.70 1.70 -13.64
C GLU A 233 23.96 2.43 -12.30
N PRO A 234 25.23 2.55 -11.87
CA PRO A 234 25.57 3.22 -10.60
C PRO A 234 25.01 4.64 -10.50
N ASP A 235 24.98 5.39 -11.59
CA ASP A 235 24.49 6.77 -11.61
C ASP A 235 22.97 6.86 -11.40
N VAL A 236 22.21 5.88 -11.88
CA VAL A 236 20.75 5.80 -11.65
C VAL A 236 20.47 5.39 -10.22
N ALA A 237 21.22 4.41 -9.70
CA ALA A 237 21.14 4.02 -8.30
C ALA A 237 21.51 5.17 -7.36
N ALA A 238 22.57 5.92 -7.67
CA ALA A 238 22.99 7.09 -6.91
C ALA A 238 21.93 8.20 -6.93
N ARG A 239 21.27 8.45 -8.06
CA ARG A 239 20.16 9.42 -8.16
C ARG A 239 18.92 8.94 -7.41
N ALA A 240 18.53 7.67 -7.55
CA ALA A 240 17.42 7.10 -6.80
C ALA A 240 17.69 7.15 -5.28
N LEU A 241 18.92 6.83 -4.86
CA LEU A 241 19.36 6.92 -3.47
C LEU A 241 19.42 8.38 -3.00
N SER A 242 19.89 9.32 -3.83
CA SER A 242 19.92 10.74 -3.48
C SER A 242 18.51 11.36 -3.31
N ALA A 243 17.48 10.70 -3.79
CA ALA A 243 16.09 11.07 -3.51
C ALA A 243 15.63 10.65 -2.10
N LEU A 244 16.35 9.72 -1.45
CA LEU A 244 16.09 9.28 -0.07
C LEU A 244 16.91 10.06 0.97
N TYR A 245 17.88 10.85 0.56
CA TYR A 245 18.71 11.76 1.35
C TYR A 245 18.28 13.22 1.04
#